data_205b8106f62559d9557ec95c4f5ef9bd
#
_entry.id   205b8106f62559d9557ec95c4f5ef9bd
#
_cell.length_a   1.000
_cell.length_b   1.000
_cell.length_c   1.000
_cell.angle_alpha   90.00
_cell.angle_beta   90.00
_cell.angle_gamma   90.00
#
_symmetry.space_group_name_H-M   'P 1'
#
loop_
_entity.id
_entity.type
_entity.pdbx_description
1 polymer ?
#
loop_
_entity_poly.entity_id
_entity_poly.type
_entity_poly.pdbx_seq_one_letter_code
_entity_poly.pdbx_strand_id
1 'polypeptide(L)'
;MTATVELAGGTSGLQHASRPRKPKIDCFYVYPTVSGQPGVNANLHIDPEETVVAQNQASRFSQTCRVFAPMYRQLTTTGILGKPTKAQQALAYKGVLAAWHDYLKHSNKHRGVVLIGHSQGAFVLDRLVKTEVDRRPAERKRLVSALLIGGNIQVPVGKTVGGDFKHVPACTRGSQIGCVVGYSTFDTTPPANALFGIGTATRQILCVNPASLRI
;
A
#
# COMPACT_ATOMS: atom_id res chain seq x y z
N MET A 1 6.09 13.61 -17.97
CA MET A 1 7.12 13.16 -17.01
C MET A 1 7.94 12.08 -17.71
N THR A 2 9.25 12.20 -17.71
CA THR A 2 10.18 11.25 -18.39
C THR A 2 10.99 10.57 -17.31
N ALA A 3 11.14 9.27 -17.40
CA ALA A 3 11.98 8.49 -16.49
C ALA A 3 12.98 7.66 -17.29
N THR A 4 14.21 7.56 -16.79
CA THR A 4 15.17 6.57 -17.25
C THR A 4 14.82 5.24 -16.59
N VAL A 5 14.69 4.20 -17.38
CA VAL A 5 14.35 2.85 -16.90
C VAL A 5 15.46 1.92 -17.30
N GLU A 6 16.00 1.19 -16.34
CA GLU A 6 16.90 0.07 -16.63
C GLU A 6 16.09 -1.09 -17.22
N LEU A 7 16.48 -1.53 -18.38
CA LEU A 7 15.89 -2.66 -19.09
C LEU A 7 16.68 -3.94 -18.78
N ALA A 8 16.02 -5.08 -18.96
CA ALA A 8 16.71 -6.37 -18.85
C ALA A 8 17.92 -6.41 -19.81
N GLY A 9 19.11 -6.72 -19.27
CA GLY A 9 20.37 -6.71 -20.05
C GLY A 9 21.26 -5.48 -19.81
N GLY A 10 20.95 -4.62 -18.80
CA GLY A 10 21.82 -3.50 -18.40
C GLY A 10 21.78 -2.30 -19.34
N THR A 11 20.81 -2.23 -20.24
CA THR A 11 20.58 -1.03 -21.07
C THR A 11 19.59 -0.11 -20.39
N SER A 12 19.80 1.21 -20.48
CA SER A 12 18.83 2.21 -20.01
C SER A 12 18.08 2.82 -21.18
N GLY A 13 16.80 3.09 -20.98
CA GLY A 13 15.93 3.74 -21.97
C GLY A 13 15.09 4.85 -21.35
N LEU A 14 14.81 5.90 -22.14
CA LEU A 14 13.88 6.95 -21.75
C LEU A 14 12.45 6.49 -22.00
N GLN A 15 11.66 6.40 -20.94
CA GLN A 15 10.21 6.17 -21.05
C GLN A 15 9.44 7.45 -20.81
N HIS A 16 8.60 7.82 -21.77
CA HIS A 16 7.62 8.89 -21.62
C HIS A 16 6.34 8.35 -21.01
N ALA A 17 5.95 8.87 -19.85
CA ALA A 17 4.66 8.53 -19.26
C ALA A 17 3.51 9.15 -20.09
N SER A 18 2.72 8.30 -20.76
CA SER A 18 1.44 8.72 -21.32
C SER A 18 0.40 8.73 -20.20
N ARG A 19 -0.29 9.86 -20.03
CA ARG A 19 -1.41 9.93 -19.09
C ARG A 19 -2.73 9.80 -19.86
N PRO A 20 -3.63 8.89 -19.50
CA PRO A 20 -4.95 8.86 -20.07
C PRO A 20 -5.68 10.17 -19.74
N ARG A 21 -6.37 10.76 -20.71
CA ARG A 21 -7.15 11.98 -20.49
C ARG A 21 -8.24 11.82 -19.44
N LYS A 22 -8.81 10.61 -19.33
CA LYS A 22 -9.89 10.26 -18.38
C LYS A 22 -9.62 8.87 -17.79
N PRO A 23 -8.75 8.73 -16.78
CA PRO A 23 -8.55 7.44 -16.10
C PRO A 23 -9.87 6.91 -15.55
N LYS A 24 -10.14 5.59 -15.72
CA LYS A 24 -11.40 4.97 -15.27
C LYS A 24 -11.39 4.60 -13.78
N ILE A 25 -10.21 4.45 -13.20
CA ILE A 25 -10.00 4.06 -11.81
C ILE A 25 -9.17 5.09 -11.06
N ASP A 26 -9.16 5.00 -9.75
CA ASP A 26 -8.37 5.82 -8.84
C ASP A 26 -7.31 4.97 -8.14
N CYS A 27 -6.19 5.57 -7.75
CA CYS A 27 -5.17 5.00 -6.90
C CYS A 27 -5.06 5.83 -5.62
N PHE A 28 -5.30 5.22 -4.50
CA PHE A 28 -5.15 5.83 -3.18
C PHE A 28 -3.86 5.32 -2.56
N TYR A 29 -2.84 6.18 -2.49
CA TYR A 29 -1.49 5.84 -2.09
C TYR A 29 -1.18 6.35 -0.68
N VAL A 30 -0.68 5.46 0.17
CA VAL A 30 -0.18 5.77 1.52
C VAL A 30 1.29 5.41 1.57
N TYR A 31 2.14 6.43 1.72
CA TYR A 31 3.59 6.32 1.67
C TYR A 31 4.19 5.70 2.94
N PRO A 32 5.44 5.18 2.88
CA PRO A 32 6.13 4.60 4.02
C PRO A 32 6.63 5.69 4.99
N THR A 33 7.30 5.27 6.07
CA THR A 33 8.06 6.17 6.94
C THR A 33 9.17 6.85 6.14
N VAL A 34 9.09 8.17 6.02
CA VAL A 34 10.11 8.99 5.35
C VAL A 34 10.52 10.21 6.16
N SER A 35 9.67 10.70 7.05
CA SER A 35 9.91 11.92 7.79
C SER A 35 11.05 11.80 8.79
N GLY A 36 12.02 12.71 8.69
CA GLY A 36 13.06 12.96 9.67
C GLY A 36 12.71 14.02 10.73
N GLN A 37 11.45 14.48 10.77
CA GLN A 37 11.03 15.49 11.75
C GLN A 37 11.28 15.02 13.19
N PRO A 38 11.55 15.95 14.12
CA PRO A 38 11.64 15.63 15.54
C PRO A 38 10.28 15.18 16.08
N GLY A 39 10.28 14.24 17.02
CA GLY A 39 9.06 13.68 17.60
C GLY A 39 8.67 12.35 16.99
N VAL A 40 7.63 11.71 17.55
CA VAL A 40 7.23 10.35 17.17
C VAL A 40 6.33 10.36 15.95
N ASN A 41 5.43 11.33 15.82
CA ASN A 41 4.58 11.51 14.65
C ASN A 41 4.98 12.82 13.95
N ALA A 42 5.05 12.76 12.62
CA ALA A 42 5.23 13.92 11.76
C ALA A 42 4.00 14.84 11.81
N ASN A 43 4.19 16.11 11.47
CA ASN A 43 3.08 17.02 11.18
C ASN A 43 2.50 16.76 9.78
N LEU A 44 1.69 17.66 9.24
CA LEU A 44 1.08 17.54 7.91
C LEU A 44 1.75 18.46 6.88
N HIS A 45 2.95 18.97 7.19
CA HIS A 45 3.72 19.72 6.21
C HIS A 45 4.27 18.78 5.14
N ILE A 46 4.31 19.24 3.90
CA ILE A 46 4.90 18.46 2.80
C ILE A 46 6.38 18.81 2.74
N ASP A 47 7.20 17.93 3.28
CA ASP A 47 8.65 18.05 3.19
C ASP A 47 9.18 17.39 1.88
N PRO A 48 10.43 17.62 1.50
CA PRO A 48 11.00 17.03 0.29
C PRO A 48 10.89 15.51 0.23
N GLU A 49 10.99 14.82 1.37
CA GLU A 49 10.96 13.36 1.49
C GLU A 49 9.61 12.78 1.06
N GLU A 50 8.50 13.41 1.44
CA GLU A 50 7.15 13.00 1.00
C GLU A 50 6.98 13.19 -0.51
N THR A 51 7.53 14.28 -1.05
CA THR A 51 7.49 14.52 -2.49
C THR A 51 8.30 13.46 -3.24
N VAL A 52 9.52 13.17 -2.80
CA VAL A 52 10.42 12.20 -3.44
C VAL A 52 9.83 10.79 -3.38
N VAL A 53 9.30 10.37 -2.24
CA VAL A 53 8.71 9.01 -2.13
C VAL A 53 7.46 8.87 -3.00
N ALA A 54 6.61 9.89 -3.06
CA ALA A 54 5.44 9.87 -3.93
C ALA A 54 5.83 9.83 -5.42
N GLN A 55 6.87 10.55 -5.82
CA GLN A 55 7.42 10.48 -7.17
C GLN A 55 7.96 9.08 -7.51
N ASN A 56 8.74 8.50 -6.62
CA ASN A 56 9.39 7.21 -6.85
C ASN A 56 8.40 6.03 -6.82
N GLN A 57 7.42 6.04 -5.94
CA GLN A 57 6.53 4.90 -5.71
C GLN A 57 5.17 5.05 -6.37
N ALA A 58 4.63 6.27 -6.50
CA ALA A 58 3.25 6.47 -6.95
C ALA A 58 3.11 7.11 -8.33
N SER A 59 4.10 7.88 -8.80
CA SER A 59 3.94 8.69 -10.01
C SER A 59 3.62 7.84 -11.26
N ARG A 60 4.18 6.64 -11.40
CA ARG A 60 3.94 5.77 -12.57
C ARG A 60 2.50 5.26 -12.64
N PHE A 61 1.80 5.13 -11.51
CA PHE A 61 0.39 4.76 -11.51
C PHE A 61 -0.49 5.81 -12.19
N SER A 62 -0.02 7.07 -12.32
CA SER A 62 -0.73 8.11 -13.07
C SER A 62 -0.93 7.78 -14.56
N GLN A 63 -0.25 6.75 -15.08
CA GLN A 63 -0.49 6.22 -16.43
C GLN A 63 -1.79 5.44 -16.53
N THR A 64 -2.38 4.99 -15.44
CA THR A 64 -3.59 4.15 -15.41
C THR A 64 -4.70 4.73 -14.54
N CYS A 65 -4.38 5.49 -13.50
CA CYS A 65 -5.34 5.98 -12.52
C CYS A 65 -5.11 7.46 -12.15
N ARG A 66 -6.12 8.09 -11.54
CA ARG A 66 -5.92 9.33 -10.80
C ARG A 66 -5.29 8.97 -9.46
N VAL A 67 -4.14 9.54 -9.16
CA VAL A 67 -3.41 9.26 -7.92
C VAL A 67 -3.84 10.27 -6.84
N PHE A 68 -4.21 9.75 -5.68
CA PHE A 68 -4.47 10.47 -4.44
C PHE A 68 -3.45 10.04 -3.41
N ALA A 69 -2.65 10.95 -2.92
CA ALA A 69 -1.59 10.71 -1.94
C ALA A 69 -1.79 11.64 -0.73
N PRO A 70 -2.65 11.28 0.21
CA PRO A 70 -2.92 12.14 1.36
C PRO A 70 -1.72 12.25 2.28
N MET A 71 -1.51 13.43 2.83
CA MET A 71 -0.64 13.61 3.99
C MET A 71 -1.26 12.97 5.22
N TYR A 72 -0.45 12.33 6.04
CA TYR A 72 -0.89 11.76 7.31
C TYR A 72 0.21 11.90 8.37
N ARG A 73 -0.16 11.85 9.64
CA ARG A 73 0.78 11.93 10.76
C ARG A 73 1.54 10.61 10.92
N GLN A 74 2.39 10.31 9.91
CA GLN A 74 3.24 9.12 9.92
C GLN A 74 4.10 9.06 11.19
N LEU A 75 4.47 7.86 11.61
CA LEU A 75 5.57 7.70 12.53
C LEU A 75 6.86 8.14 11.83
N THR A 76 7.63 8.99 12.45
CA THR A 76 8.93 9.42 11.93
C THR A 76 9.96 8.29 11.98
N THR A 77 11.12 8.47 11.35
CA THR A 77 12.20 7.49 11.40
C THR A 77 12.65 7.17 12.83
N THR A 78 12.78 8.20 13.66
CA THR A 78 13.08 8.04 15.11
C THR A 78 11.89 7.46 15.88
N GLY A 79 10.67 7.87 15.51
CA GLY A 79 9.44 7.39 16.13
C GLY A 79 9.19 5.90 15.95
N ILE A 80 9.43 5.35 14.76
CA ILE A 80 9.22 3.93 14.50
C ILE A 80 10.25 3.04 15.20
N LEU A 81 11.50 3.52 15.32
CA LEU A 81 12.57 2.83 16.05
C LEU A 81 12.40 2.91 17.56
N GLY A 82 11.76 3.96 18.05
CA GLY A 82 11.53 4.25 19.47
C GLY A 82 10.38 3.46 20.12
N LYS A 83 9.83 2.40 19.47
CA LYS A 83 8.69 1.62 19.97
C LYS A 83 7.46 2.49 20.25
N PRO A 84 6.81 3.02 19.20
CA PRO A 84 5.69 3.94 19.36
C PRO A 84 4.51 3.31 20.11
N THR A 85 3.84 4.11 20.91
CA THR A 85 2.65 3.69 21.65
C THR A 85 1.48 3.41 20.71
N LYS A 86 0.49 2.67 21.21
CA LYS A 86 -0.77 2.44 20.46
C LYS A 86 -1.48 3.75 20.08
N ALA A 87 -1.40 4.79 20.91
CA ALA A 87 -1.98 6.09 20.62
C ALA A 87 -1.28 6.79 19.45
N GLN A 88 0.04 6.73 19.37
CA GLN A 88 0.83 7.30 18.29
C GLN A 88 0.60 6.56 16.95
N GLN A 89 0.52 5.24 16.99
CA GLN A 89 0.12 4.43 15.83
C GLN A 89 -1.34 4.74 15.38
N ALA A 90 -2.25 4.90 16.34
CA ALA A 90 -3.63 5.26 16.06
C ALA A 90 -3.76 6.66 15.45
N LEU A 91 -2.86 7.59 15.79
CA LEU A 91 -2.86 8.94 15.21
C LEU A 91 -2.53 8.89 13.71
N ALA A 92 -1.53 8.11 13.31
CA ALA A 92 -1.21 7.87 11.90
C ALA A 92 -2.41 7.27 11.14
N TYR A 93 -3.03 6.24 11.70
CA TYR A 93 -4.21 5.62 11.10
C TYR A 93 -5.40 6.58 10.96
N LYS A 94 -5.71 7.38 12.01
CA LYS A 94 -6.81 8.35 11.98
C LYS A 94 -6.67 9.37 10.85
N GLY A 95 -5.44 9.82 10.56
CA GLY A 95 -5.18 10.73 9.45
C GLY A 95 -5.55 10.11 8.10
N VAL A 96 -5.12 8.87 7.84
CA VAL A 96 -5.45 8.16 6.61
C VAL A 96 -6.94 7.83 6.52
N LEU A 97 -7.57 7.45 7.64
CA LEU A 97 -9.02 7.18 7.68
C LEU A 97 -9.84 8.42 7.34
N ALA A 98 -9.48 9.59 7.90
CA ALA A 98 -10.13 10.85 7.58
C ALA A 98 -9.98 11.20 6.10
N ALA A 99 -8.78 11.06 5.54
CA ALA A 99 -8.51 11.29 4.13
C ALA A 99 -9.27 10.31 3.23
N TRP A 100 -9.42 9.04 3.64
CA TRP A 100 -10.22 8.05 2.93
C TRP A 100 -11.68 8.43 2.86
N HIS A 101 -12.28 8.85 3.97
CA HIS A 101 -13.67 9.29 4.01
C HIS A 101 -13.89 10.55 3.17
N ASP A 102 -12.99 11.53 3.25
CA ASP A 102 -13.03 12.73 2.42
C ASP A 102 -12.94 12.40 0.93
N TYR A 103 -11.98 11.54 0.55
CA TYR A 103 -11.83 11.05 -0.81
C TYR A 103 -13.10 10.35 -1.32
N LEU A 104 -13.70 9.46 -0.54
CA LEU A 104 -14.94 8.78 -0.94
C LEU A 104 -16.09 9.77 -1.15
N LYS A 105 -16.21 10.75 -0.25
CA LYS A 105 -17.30 11.74 -0.27
C LYS A 105 -17.18 12.73 -1.43
N HIS A 106 -15.98 13.24 -1.69
CA HIS A 106 -15.81 14.36 -2.58
C HIS A 106 -15.18 14.01 -3.94
N SER A 107 -14.36 12.97 -4.01
CA SER A 107 -13.48 12.71 -5.17
C SER A 107 -13.77 11.42 -5.91
N ASN A 108 -14.11 10.31 -5.22
CA ASN A 108 -14.18 8.99 -5.83
C ASN A 108 -15.34 8.84 -6.83
N LYS A 109 -16.53 9.36 -6.53
CA LYS A 109 -17.72 9.26 -7.41
C LYS A 109 -17.99 7.82 -7.89
N HIS A 110 -17.93 6.86 -6.99
CA HIS A 110 -18.17 5.43 -7.23
C HIS A 110 -17.18 4.74 -8.21
N ARG A 111 -16.01 5.30 -8.40
CA ARG A 111 -14.96 4.72 -9.26
C ARG A 111 -14.28 3.52 -8.57
N GLY A 112 -13.76 2.59 -9.37
CA GLY A 112 -12.89 1.54 -8.86
C GLY A 112 -11.62 2.15 -8.26
N VAL A 113 -11.11 1.54 -7.19
CA VAL A 113 -9.93 2.04 -6.47
C VAL A 113 -8.87 0.95 -6.31
N VAL A 114 -7.63 1.32 -6.56
CA VAL A 114 -6.44 0.57 -6.17
C VAL A 114 -5.87 1.23 -4.91
N LEU A 115 -5.75 0.47 -3.84
CA LEU A 115 -5.07 0.90 -2.62
C LEU A 115 -3.58 0.54 -2.75
N ILE A 116 -2.69 1.48 -2.49
CA ILE A 116 -1.24 1.28 -2.64
C ILE A 116 -0.57 1.72 -1.35
N GLY A 117 0.11 0.79 -0.68
CA GLY A 117 0.85 1.07 0.54
C GLY A 117 2.20 0.36 0.55
N HIS A 118 3.21 1.04 1.09
CA HIS A 118 4.52 0.45 1.32
C HIS A 118 4.90 0.61 2.80
N SER A 119 5.48 -0.43 3.40
CA SER A 119 5.96 -0.42 4.78
C SER A 119 4.90 0.12 5.75
N GLN A 120 5.12 1.20 6.50
CA GLN A 120 4.12 1.81 7.39
C GLN A 120 2.79 2.08 6.67
N GLY A 121 2.83 2.55 5.42
CA GLY A 121 1.63 2.76 4.60
C GLY A 121 0.86 1.45 4.34
N ALA A 122 1.57 0.33 4.16
CA ALA A 122 0.94 -0.98 4.01
C ALA A 122 0.23 -1.43 5.29
N PHE A 123 0.84 -1.24 6.48
CA PHE A 123 0.20 -1.55 7.77
C PHE A 123 -1.03 -0.67 8.04
N VAL A 124 -0.96 0.61 7.69
CA VAL A 124 -2.10 1.53 7.84
C VAL A 124 -3.23 1.13 6.90
N LEU A 125 -2.92 0.78 5.64
CA LEU A 125 -3.91 0.32 4.68
C LEU A 125 -4.44 -1.08 4.99
N ASP A 126 -3.65 -1.99 5.56
CA ASP A 126 -4.16 -3.26 6.08
C ASP A 126 -5.31 -3.04 7.05
N ARG A 127 -5.09 -2.17 8.03
CA ARG A 127 -6.14 -1.79 8.98
C ARG A 127 -7.34 -1.16 8.29
N LEU A 128 -7.13 -0.27 7.33
CA LEU A 128 -8.21 0.38 6.58
C LEU A 128 -9.02 -0.64 5.76
N VAL A 129 -8.35 -1.55 5.04
CA VAL A 129 -9.04 -2.62 4.32
C VAL A 129 -9.88 -3.46 5.27
N LYS A 130 -9.33 -3.86 6.40
CA LYS A 130 -10.00 -4.68 7.42
C LYS A 130 -11.26 -4.01 7.99
N THR A 131 -11.21 -2.70 8.24
CA THR A 131 -12.31 -2.00 8.93
C THR A 131 -13.30 -1.35 7.97
N GLU A 132 -12.84 -0.78 6.86
CA GLU A 132 -13.66 0.03 5.97
C GLU A 132 -14.07 -0.71 4.69
N VAL A 133 -13.23 -1.62 4.18
CA VAL A 133 -13.47 -2.26 2.89
C VAL A 133 -14.01 -3.69 3.07
N ASP A 134 -13.28 -4.54 3.78
CA ASP A 134 -13.57 -5.98 3.85
C ASP A 134 -14.96 -6.30 4.42
N ARG A 135 -15.41 -5.53 5.40
CA ARG A 135 -16.71 -5.72 6.08
C ARG A 135 -17.88 -5.11 5.32
N ARG A 136 -17.66 -4.25 4.33
CA ARG A 136 -18.68 -3.47 3.65
C ARG A 136 -18.82 -3.94 2.19
N PRO A 137 -19.88 -4.66 1.80
CA PRO A 137 -20.05 -5.17 0.45
C PRO A 137 -19.96 -4.09 -0.64
N ALA A 138 -20.49 -2.88 -0.38
CA ALA A 138 -20.42 -1.77 -1.31
C ALA A 138 -18.98 -1.29 -1.56
N GLU A 139 -18.15 -1.26 -0.51
CA GLU A 139 -16.75 -0.85 -0.63
C GLU A 139 -15.89 -1.95 -1.27
N ARG A 140 -16.16 -3.24 -0.98
CA ARG A 140 -15.50 -4.35 -1.70
C ARG A 140 -15.75 -4.31 -3.21
N LYS A 141 -16.94 -3.92 -3.65
CA LYS A 141 -17.26 -3.77 -5.08
C LYS A 141 -16.44 -2.69 -5.78
N ARG A 142 -15.93 -1.69 -5.03
CA ARG A 142 -15.05 -0.65 -5.56
C ARG A 142 -13.59 -1.06 -5.56
N LEU A 143 -13.20 -2.03 -4.75
CA LEU A 143 -11.81 -2.46 -4.68
C LEU A 143 -11.40 -3.16 -5.98
N VAL A 144 -10.48 -2.53 -6.71
CA VAL A 144 -9.82 -3.16 -7.86
C VAL A 144 -8.71 -4.08 -7.35
N SER A 145 -7.80 -3.54 -6.54
CA SER A 145 -6.79 -4.32 -5.82
C SER A 145 -6.22 -3.52 -4.64
N ALA A 146 -5.59 -4.22 -3.70
CA ALA A 146 -4.79 -3.61 -2.66
C ALA A 146 -3.33 -4.10 -2.80
N LEU A 147 -2.40 -3.19 -3.07
CA LEU A 147 -0.97 -3.45 -3.15
C LEU A 147 -0.35 -3.04 -1.82
N LEU A 148 -0.14 -4.02 -0.92
CA LEU A 148 0.32 -3.81 0.45
C LEU A 148 1.74 -4.38 0.62
N ILE A 149 2.70 -3.63 0.10
CA ILE A 149 4.09 -4.07 -0.03
C ILE A 149 4.85 -3.84 1.28
N GLY A 150 5.55 -4.87 1.76
CA GLY A 150 6.20 -4.81 3.08
C GLY A 150 5.19 -4.74 4.23
N GLY A 151 3.96 -5.23 4.02
CA GLY A 151 2.94 -5.43 5.05
C GLY A 151 2.85 -6.90 5.44
N ASN A 152 2.57 -7.19 6.71
CA ASN A 152 2.45 -8.56 7.22
C ASN A 152 0.98 -9.03 7.18
N ILE A 153 0.41 -9.14 5.97
CA ILE A 153 -0.97 -9.58 5.80
C ILE A 153 -1.09 -11.06 6.14
N GLN A 154 -1.81 -11.38 7.19
CA GLN A 154 -1.93 -12.74 7.71
C GLN A 154 -3.14 -13.49 7.12
N VAL A 155 -2.91 -14.75 6.77
CA VAL A 155 -3.96 -15.72 6.43
C VAL A 155 -3.70 -17.05 7.15
N PRO A 156 -4.70 -17.92 7.36
CA PRO A 156 -4.45 -19.27 7.83
C PRO A 156 -3.51 -20.02 6.87
N VAL A 157 -2.69 -20.91 7.37
CA VAL A 157 -1.76 -21.69 6.55
C VAL A 157 -2.51 -22.42 5.43
N GLY A 158 -2.01 -22.31 4.20
CA GLY A 158 -2.62 -22.90 3.01
C GLY A 158 -3.89 -22.22 2.51
N LYS A 159 -4.26 -21.07 3.06
CA LYS A 159 -5.42 -20.27 2.60
C LYS A 159 -5.00 -18.96 1.98
N THR A 160 -5.88 -18.40 1.18
CA THR A 160 -5.71 -17.08 0.54
C THR A 160 -6.55 -15.99 1.21
N VAL A 161 -7.43 -16.37 2.16
CA VAL A 161 -8.38 -15.49 2.85
C VAL A 161 -8.71 -16.06 4.23
N GLY A 162 -9.35 -15.29 5.08
CA GLY A 162 -9.80 -15.75 6.42
C GLY A 162 -8.85 -15.38 7.57
N GLY A 163 -7.88 -14.52 7.31
CA GLY A 163 -6.98 -13.95 8.31
C GLY A 163 -7.34 -12.52 8.65
N ASP A 164 -6.49 -11.56 8.25
CA ASP A 164 -6.77 -10.14 8.46
C ASP A 164 -8.02 -9.71 7.72
N PHE A 165 -8.23 -10.23 6.52
CA PHE A 165 -9.45 -10.04 5.74
C PHE A 165 -10.28 -11.31 5.71
N LYS A 166 -11.60 -11.15 5.86
CA LYS A 166 -12.56 -12.26 5.82
C LYS A 166 -13.11 -12.52 4.41
N HIS A 167 -13.10 -11.51 3.56
CA HIS A 167 -13.73 -11.54 2.24
C HIS A 167 -12.78 -11.15 1.10
N VAL A 168 -11.77 -10.30 1.36
CA VAL A 168 -10.78 -9.91 0.36
C VAL A 168 -9.66 -10.95 0.31
N PRO A 169 -9.57 -11.78 -0.75
CA PRO A 169 -8.55 -12.82 -0.86
C PRO A 169 -7.23 -12.26 -1.40
N ALA A 170 -6.16 -13.05 -1.30
CA ALA A 170 -4.96 -12.85 -2.10
C ALA A 170 -5.28 -12.93 -3.59
N CYS A 171 -4.60 -12.14 -4.41
CA CYS A 171 -4.68 -12.28 -5.86
C CYS A 171 -4.00 -13.60 -6.30
N THR A 172 -4.68 -14.35 -7.14
CA THR A 172 -4.20 -15.63 -7.70
C THR A 172 -4.12 -15.62 -9.22
N ARG A 173 -4.63 -14.60 -9.88
CA ARG A 173 -4.63 -14.42 -11.34
C ARG A 173 -4.48 -12.96 -11.71
N GLY A 174 -3.83 -12.65 -12.83
CA GLY A 174 -3.59 -11.28 -13.31
C GLY A 174 -4.86 -10.47 -13.62
N SER A 175 -5.95 -11.14 -14.02
CA SER A 175 -7.24 -10.48 -14.29
C SER A 175 -8.16 -10.36 -13.08
N GLN A 176 -7.74 -10.86 -11.90
CA GLN A 176 -8.56 -10.83 -10.69
C GLN A 176 -8.67 -9.42 -10.12
N ILE A 177 -9.88 -9.00 -9.78
CA ILE A 177 -10.17 -7.77 -9.02
C ILE A 177 -10.71 -8.12 -7.64
N GLY A 178 -10.73 -7.15 -6.73
CA GLY A 178 -11.18 -7.35 -5.35
C GLY A 178 -10.24 -8.20 -4.50
N CYS A 179 -8.95 -8.18 -4.80
CA CYS A 179 -7.94 -9.00 -4.13
C CYS A 179 -6.74 -8.18 -3.65
N VAL A 180 -5.88 -8.80 -2.84
CA VAL A 180 -4.67 -8.18 -2.29
C VAL A 180 -3.41 -8.82 -2.85
N VAL A 181 -2.44 -7.98 -3.19
CA VAL A 181 -1.05 -8.32 -3.46
C VAL A 181 -0.23 -7.86 -2.26
N GLY A 182 0.37 -8.79 -1.54
CA GLY A 182 1.26 -8.51 -0.41
C GLY A 182 2.48 -9.40 -0.50
N TYR A 183 3.65 -8.83 -0.31
CA TYR A 183 4.92 -9.55 -0.20
C TYR A 183 5.97 -8.69 0.49
N SER A 184 7.02 -9.34 0.96
CA SER A 184 8.26 -8.70 1.43
C SER A 184 9.43 -9.28 0.64
N THR A 185 10.44 -8.45 0.35
CA THR A 185 11.65 -8.84 -0.38
C THR A 185 12.84 -8.82 0.55
N PHE A 186 13.72 -9.80 0.36
CA PHE A 186 14.98 -9.94 1.07
C PHE A 186 16.08 -10.28 0.04
N ASP A 187 17.28 -9.83 0.29
CA ASP A 187 18.46 -10.15 -0.51
C ASP A 187 19.01 -11.56 -0.20
N THR A 188 18.73 -12.05 1.01
CA THR A 188 19.11 -13.36 1.52
C THR A 188 17.93 -14.01 2.25
N THR A 189 18.07 -15.25 2.68
CA THR A 189 17.05 -15.92 3.52
C THR A 189 16.84 -15.12 4.81
N PRO A 190 15.60 -14.65 5.08
CA PRO A 190 15.34 -13.85 6.27
C PRO A 190 15.59 -14.66 7.56
N PRO A 191 16.17 -14.03 8.59
CA PRO A 191 16.31 -14.69 9.89
C PRO A 191 14.93 -14.98 10.51
N ALA A 192 14.85 -15.97 11.37
CA ALA A 192 13.59 -16.40 12.00
C ALA A 192 12.88 -15.28 12.80
N ASN A 193 13.61 -14.27 13.25
CA ASN A 193 13.08 -13.09 13.95
C ASN A 193 12.93 -11.85 13.06
N ALA A 194 12.92 -12.00 11.74
CA ALA A 194 12.69 -10.89 10.83
C ALA A 194 11.36 -10.19 11.12
N LEU A 195 11.33 -8.87 10.96
CA LEU A 195 10.12 -8.07 11.20
C LEU A 195 9.02 -8.31 10.15
N PHE A 196 9.41 -8.80 8.97
CA PHE A 196 8.51 -8.98 7.83
C PHE A 196 8.55 -10.41 7.33
N GLY A 197 7.42 -10.88 6.77
CA GLY A 197 7.33 -12.15 6.08
C GLY A 197 7.32 -13.39 6.95
N ILE A 198 7.46 -13.27 8.27
CA ILE A 198 7.50 -14.40 9.21
C ILE A 198 6.10 -14.64 9.78
N GLY A 199 5.56 -15.83 9.53
CA GLY A 199 4.29 -16.28 10.06
C GLY A 199 4.44 -17.00 11.41
N THR A 200 3.39 -17.70 11.79
CA THR A 200 3.33 -18.58 12.98
C THR A 200 2.96 -20.00 12.56
N ALA A 201 2.86 -20.94 13.50
CA ALA A 201 2.43 -22.30 13.20
C ALA A 201 1.04 -22.40 12.53
N THR A 202 0.15 -21.41 12.76
CA THR A 202 -1.24 -21.41 12.25
C THR A 202 -1.52 -20.30 11.24
N ARG A 203 -0.61 -19.35 11.08
CA ARG A 203 -0.75 -18.16 10.22
C ARG A 203 0.48 -18.01 9.35
N GLN A 204 0.24 -17.83 8.07
CA GLN A 204 1.28 -17.43 7.11
C GLN A 204 1.09 -15.99 6.72
N ILE A 205 2.19 -15.31 6.35
CA ILE A 205 2.14 -13.99 5.72
C ILE A 205 1.95 -14.20 4.23
N LEU A 206 1.07 -13.41 3.62
CA LEU A 206 0.87 -13.46 2.17
C LEU A 206 2.18 -13.12 1.44
N CYS A 207 2.49 -13.95 0.45
CA CYS A 207 3.58 -13.73 -0.49
C CYS A 207 3.04 -13.94 -1.91
N VAL A 208 2.49 -12.89 -2.48
CA VAL A 208 1.95 -12.90 -3.84
C VAL A 208 3.00 -12.31 -4.77
N ASN A 209 3.57 -13.13 -5.64
CA ASN A 209 4.47 -12.65 -6.68
C ASN A 209 3.67 -12.09 -7.86
N PRO A 210 3.62 -10.77 -8.08
CA PRO A 210 2.83 -10.19 -9.17
C PRO A 210 3.31 -10.63 -10.56
N ALA A 211 4.57 -11.01 -10.72
CA ALA A 211 5.09 -11.51 -12.00
C ALA A 211 4.53 -12.89 -12.36
N SER A 212 4.19 -13.73 -11.36
CA SER A 212 3.58 -15.05 -11.58
C SER A 212 2.06 -15.00 -11.78
N LEU A 213 1.43 -13.84 -11.62
CA LEU A 213 0.00 -13.65 -11.88
C LEU A 213 -0.31 -13.45 -13.37
N ARG A 214 0.70 -13.41 -14.22
CA ARG A 214 0.50 -13.34 -15.68
C ARG A 214 -0.18 -14.60 -16.17
N ILE A 215 -1.14 -14.40 -17.04
CA ILE A 215 -1.85 -15.43 -17.78
C ILE A 215 -0.91 -16.01 -18.84
#